data_6646a07fe6cf5930ef26d998484bea5d
#
_entry.id   6646a07fe6cf5930ef26d998484bea5d
#
_cell.length_a   1.000
_cell.length_b   1.000
_cell.length_c   1.000
_cell.angle_alpha   90.00
_cell.angle_beta   90.00
_cell.angle_gamma   90.00
#
_symmetry.space_group_name_H-M   'P 1'
#
loop_
_entity.id
_entity.type
_entity.pdbx_description
1 polymer ?
#
loop_
_entity_poly.entity_id
_entity_poly.type
_entity_poly.pdbx_seq_one_letter_code
_entity_poly.pdbx_strand_id
1 'polypeptide(L)'
;MDSILRQNPAANIVNMGDFNDNPTNKSIAEVLKATTKKRKVFKNKVLYNPMMTFYKQGVGTACHRDTWSVIDQIHVSAGLLKAGNTEWKFWKAGIYNKPFLITKKGRYKGYPFRSFSGGRFLGGYSDHFPV
;
A
#
# COMPACT_ATOMS: atom_id res chain seq x y z
N MET A 1 2.23 -17.76 0.21
CA MET A 1 1.17 -17.25 -0.67
C MET A 1 0.95 -18.14 -1.90
N ASP A 2 2.01 -18.48 -2.62
CA ASP A 2 1.92 -19.37 -3.79
C ASP A 2 1.25 -20.70 -3.50
N SER A 3 1.53 -21.32 -2.33
CA SER A 3 0.89 -22.58 -1.91
C SER A 3 -0.63 -22.43 -1.77
N ILE A 4 -1.11 -21.33 -1.17
CA ILE A 4 -2.55 -21.08 -1.00
C ILE A 4 -3.22 -20.90 -2.36
N LEU A 5 -2.65 -20.07 -3.23
CA LEU A 5 -3.22 -19.80 -4.56
C LEU A 5 -3.11 -20.98 -5.52
N ARG A 6 -2.18 -21.92 -5.28
CA ARG A 6 -2.13 -23.19 -6.03
C ARG A 6 -3.27 -24.12 -5.61
N GLN A 7 -3.53 -24.22 -4.31
CA GLN A 7 -4.60 -25.09 -3.77
C GLN A 7 -5.98 -24.47 -4.01
N ASN A 8 -6.13 -23.17 -3.81
CA ASN A 8 -7.38 -22.43 -4.02
C ASN A 8 -7.14 -21.13 -4.83
N PRO A 9 -7.23 -21.20 -6.17
CA PRO A 9 -7.05 -19.99 -7.01
C PRO A 9 -8.08 -18.89 -6.80
N ALA A 10 -9.21 -19.20 -6.17
CA ALA A 10 -10.27 -18.25 -5.85
C ALA A 10 -10.16 -17.69 -4.42
N ALA A 11 -9.12 -18.06 -3.67
CA ALA A 11 -8.94 -17.58 -2.30
C ALA A 11 -8.94 -16.05 -2.22
N ASN A 12 -9.68 -15.52 -1.26
CA ASN A 12 -9.70 -14.10 -0.94
C ASN A 12 -8.52 -13.77 -0.03
N ILE A 13 -7.48 -13.16 -0.60
CA ILE A 13 -6.24 -12.80 0.11
C ILE A 13 -6.07 -11.29 0.07
N VAL A 14 -5.89 -10.69 1.24
CA VAL A 14 -5.35 -9.34 1.42
C VAL A 14 -3.98 -9.47 2.05
N ASN A 15 -2.94 -8.97 1.38
CA ASN A 15 -1.58 -8.86 1.88
C ASN A 15 -1.26 -7.39 2.06
N MET A 16 -1.08 -6.94 3.30
CA MET A 16 -0.94 -5.53 3.64
C MET A 16 0.09 -5.30 4.74
N GLY A 17 0.70 -4.13 4.72
CA GLY A 17 1.67 -3.71 5.73
C GLY A 17 2.70 -2.74 5.19
N ASP A 18 3.67 -2.41 6.05
CA ASP A 18 4.90 -1.72 5.67
C ASP A 18 5.90 -2.75 5.09
N PHE A 19 6.16 -2.63 3.80
CA PHE A 19 7.09 -3.50 3.08
C PHE A 19 8.51 -2.93 3.03
N ASN A 20 8.72 -1.70 3.50
CA ASN A 20 9.97 -0.93 3.35
C ASN A 20 10.48 -0.84 1.91
N ASP A 21 9.62 -1.12 0.93
CA ASP A 21 9.91 -1.15 -0.50
C ASP A 21 8.79 -0.50 -1.30
N ASN A 22 9.16 0.25 -2.34
CA ASN A 22 8.19 0.81 -3.28
C ASN A 22 7.60 -0.27 -4.20
N PRO A 23 6.42 -0.02 -4.82
CA PRO A 23 5.79 -0.96 -5.76
C PRO A 23 6.67 -1.43 -6.91
N THR A 24 7.74 -0.69 -7.25
CA THR A 24 8.68 -1.00 -8.33
C THR A 24 9.88 -1.83 -7.88
N ASN A 25 10.11 -1.98 -6.59
CA ASN A 25 11.25 -2.71 -6.07
C ASN A 25 11.14 -4.21 -6.38
N LYS A 26 12.27 -4.89 -6.49
CA LYS A 26 12.34 -6.31 -6.87
C LYS A 26 11.52 -7.21 -5.95
N SER A 27 11.54 -6.96 -4.64
CA SER A 27 10.74 -7.68 -3.65
C SER A 27 9.25 -7.70 -4.01
N ILE A 28 8.71 -6.57 -4.45
CA ILE A 28 7.29 -6.40 -4.80
C ILE A 28 7.02 -6.83 -6.25
N ALA A 29 7.82 -6.33 -7.20
CA ALA A 29 7.56 -6.52 -8.62
C ALA A 29 7.94 -7.92 -9.13
N GLU A 30 9.04 -8.49 -8.64
CA GLU A 30 9.60 -9.74 -9.16
C GLU A 30 9.39 -10.93 -8.20
N VAL A 31 9.64 -10.75 -6.90
CA VAL A 31 9.53 -11.84 -5.91
C VAL A 31 8.06 -12.06 -5.55
N LEU A 32 7.36 -11.02 -5.05
CA LEU A 32 5.92 -11.07 -4.77
C LEU A 32 5.08 -11.14 -6.05
N LYS A 33 5.64 -10.67 -7.18
CA LYS A 33 4.98 -10.60 -8.49
C LYS A 33 3.68 -9.80 -8.50
N ALA A 34 3.58 -8.81 -7.61
CA ALA A 34 2.42 -7.93 -7.56
C ALA A 34 2.33 -7.05 -8.82
N THR A 35 1.16 -6.92 -9.40
CA THR A 35 0.97 -6.24 -10.69
C THR A 35 -0.26 -5.35 -10.71
N THR A 36 -0.20 -4.27 -11.49
CA THR A 36 -1.36 -3.40 -11.77
C THR A 36 -2.28 -3.97 -12.87
N LYS A 37 -1.82 -4.98 -13.60
CA LYS A 37 -2.55 -5.55 -14.74
C LYS A 37 -3.49 -6.64 -14.25
N LYS A 38 -4.76 -6.33 -14.02
CA LYS A 38 -5.80 -7.30 -13.59
C LYS A 38 -5.79 -8.58 -14.43
N ARG A 39 -5.61 -8.48 -15.76
CA ARG A 39 -5.50 -9.66 -16.63
C ARG A 39 -4.37 -10.61 -16.20
N LYS A 40 -3.22 -10.08 -15.77
CA LYS A 40 -2.10 -10.90 -15.27
C LYS A 40 -2.46 -11.56 -13.93
N VAL A 41 -3.19 -10.86 -13.06
CA VAL A 41 -3.65 -11.41 -11.78
C VAL A 41 -4.48 -12.68 -12.01
N PHE A 42 -5.43 -12.61 -12.94
CA PHE A 42 -6.28 -13.76 -13.26
C PHE A 42 -5.52 -14.91 -13.95
N LYS A 43 -4.63 -14.57 -14.89
CA LYS A 43 -3.90 -15.60 -15.67
C LYS A 43 -2.82 -16.28 -14.83
N ASN A 44 -2.06 -15.52 -14.04
CA ASN A 44 -0.82 -15.98 -13.41
C ASN A 44 -0.97 -16.26 -11.92
N LYS A 45 -2.18 -16.10 -11.34
CA LYS A 45 -2.45 -16.29 -9.90
C LYS A 45 -1.50 -15.46 -9.02
N VAL A 46 -1.28 -14.20 -9.40
CA VAL A 46 -0.46 -13.22 -8.67
C VAL A 46 -1.35 -12.18 -8.03
N LEU A 47 -0.78 -11.27 -7.22
CA LEU A 47 -1.55 -10.23 -6.56
C LEU A 47 -1.71 -8.97 -7.42
N TYR A 48 -2.86 -8.32 -7.25
CA TYR A 48 -3.10 -6.98 -7.77
C TYR A 48 -2.52 -5.95 -6.80
N ASN A 49 -1.73 -5.02 -7.32
CA ASN A 49 -1.18 -3.89 -6.56
C ASN A 49 -1.82 -2.57 -6.98
N PRO A 50 -2.82 -2.06 -6.26
CA PRO A 50 -3.43 -0.76 -6.52
C PRO A 50 -2.52 0.42 -6.16
N MET A 51 -1.53 0.22 -5.27
CA MET A 51 -0.69 1.28 -4.73
C MET A 51 0.29 1.87 -5.77
N MET A 52 0.59 1.13 -6.82
CA MET A 52 1.41 1.62 -7.95
C MET A 52 0.88 2.92 -8.56
N THR A 53 -0.44 3.15 -8.53
CA THR A 53 -1.04 4.37 -9.05
C THR A 53 -0.60 5.58 -8.25
N PHE A 54 -0.61 5.50 -6.92
CA PHE A 54 -0.15 6.56 -6.03
C PHE A 54 1.35 6.82 -6.20
N TYR A 55 2.15 5.75 -6.30
CA TYR A 55 3.59 5.87 -6.56
C TYR A 55 3.88 6.66 -7.85
N LYS A 56 3.19 6.36 -8.94
CA LYS A 56 3.33 7.08 -10.22
C LYS A 56 2.87 8.54 -10.16
N GLN A 57 1.96 8.86 -9.27
CA GLN A 57 1.47 10.23 -9.02
C GLN A 57 2.37 11.02 -8.08
N GLY A 58 3.44 10.42 -7.54
CA GLY A 58 4.30 11.05 -6.55
C GLY A 58 3.64 11.20 -5.17
N VAL A 59 2.54 10.48 -4.92
CA VAL A 59 1.85 10.45 -3.63
C VAL A 59 2.37 9.26 -2.83
N GLY A 60 2.87 9.51 -1.63
CA GLY A 60 3.49 8.47 -0.80
C GLY A 60 2.82 8.28 0.55
N THR A 61 3.15 7.18 1.20
CA THR A 61 2.77 6.87 2.59
C THR A 61 3.79 7.38 3.58
N ALA A 62 5.06 7.43 3.20
CA ALA A 62 6.16 7.96 3.98
C ALA A 62 6.96 8.99 3.19
N CYS A 63 7.58 9.95 3.89
CA CYS A 63 8.43 10.96 3.27
C CYS A 63 9.76 11.09 4.00
N HIS A 64 10.85 10.98 3.23
CA HIS A 64 12.21 11.17 3.73
C HIS A 64 12.99 12.12 2.81
N ARG A 65 13.55 13.21 3.37
CA ARG A 65 14.30 14.24 2.62
C ARG A 65 13.56 14.72 1.37
N ASP A 66 12.28 15.04 1.53
CA ASP A 66 11.35 15.49 0.48
C ASP A 66 11.06 14.44 -0.63
N THR A 67 11.53 13.21 -0.45
CA THR A 67 11.22 12.10 -1.36
C THR A 67 10.09 11.26 -0.76
N TRP A 68 9.00 11.16 -1.50
CA TRP A 68 7.85 10.34 -1.14
C TRP A 68 8.01 8.89 -1.61
N SER A 69 7.66 7.97 -0.72
CA SER A 69 7.68 6.53 -0.98
C SER A 69 6.33 5.90 -0.62
N VAL A 70 5.94 4.89 -1.37
CA VAL A 70 4.74 4.08 -1.11
C VAL A 70 5.21 2.74 -0.55
N ILE A 71 5.63 2.75 0.71
CA ILE A 71 6.17 1.56 1.38
C ILE A 71 5.10 0.79 2.15
N ASP A 72 4.05 1.48 2.57
CA ASP A 72 2.83 0.85 3.08
C ASP A 72 1.95 0.49 1.90
N GLN A 73 1.64 -0.79 1.74
CA GLN A 73 0.95 -1.29 0.56
C GLN A 73 -0.16 -2.28 0.92
N ILE A 74 -1.16 -2.34 0.05
CA ILE A 74 -2.22 -3.35 0.07
C ILE A 74 -2.21 -4.07 -1.27
N HIS A 75 -2.13 -5.40 -1.23
CA HIS A 75 -2.23 -6.25 -2.41
C HIS A 75 -3.41 -7.22 -2.25
N VAL A 76 -4.13 -7.46 -3.31
CA VAL A 76 -5.32 -8.32 -3.28
C VAL A 76 -5.27 -9.43 -4.32
N SER A 77 -5.84 -10.58 -4.01
CA SER A 77 -5.92 -11.73 -4.92
C SER A 77 -7.04 -11.58 -5.95
N ALA A 78 -7.04 -12.49 -6.93
CA ALA A 78 -8.06 -12.55 -7.99
C ALA A 78 -9.48 -12.77 -7.44
N GLY A 79 -9.64 -13.51 -6.34
CA GLY A 79 -10.94 -13.73 -5.70
C GLY A 79 -11.62 -12.40 -5.37
N LEU A 80 -10.92 -11.51 -4.70
CA LEU A 80 -11.45 -10.19 -4.34
C LEU A 80 -11.72 -9.25 -5.54
N LEU A 81 -11.12 -9.51 -6.69
CA LEU A 81 -11.37 -8.72 -7.91
C LEU A 81 -12.59 -9.19 -8.70
N LYS A 82 -12.98 -10.46 -8.53
CA LYS A 82 -14.11 -11.11 -9.25
C LYS A 82 -15.39 -11.23 -8.44
N ALA A 83 -15.29 -11.03 -7.13
CA ALA A 83 -16.40 -11.26 -6.20
C ALA A 83 -17.70 -10.62 -6.66
N GLY A 84 -18.78 -11.35 -6.52
CA GLY A 84 -20.14 -10.89 -6.79
C GLY A 84 -20.61 -9.80 -5.80
N ASN A 85 -21.84 -9.36 -5.94
CA ASN A 85 -22.38 -8.28 -5.10
C ASN A 85 -22.64 -8.70 -3.65
N THR A 86 -22.74 -10.00 -3.38
CA THR A 86 -23.01 -10.58 -2.05
C THR A 86 -21.74 -11.02 -1.32
N GLU A 87 -20.57 -10.84 -1.94
CA GLU A 87 -19.30 -11.33 -1.42
C GLU A 87 -18.36 -10.16 -1.10
N TRP A 88 -17.34 -10.42 -0.26
CA TRP A 88 -16.25 -9.48 -0.05
C TRP A 88 -15.51 -9.21 -1.34
N LYS A 89 -15.44 -7.94 -1.76
CA LYS A 89 -14.72 -7.54 -2.96
C LYS A 89 -13.86 -6.32 -2.73
N PHE A 90 -12.76 -6.26 -3.47
CA PHE A 90 -11.94 -5.07 -3.55
C PHE A 90 -12.72 -3.92 -4.22
N TRP A 91 -12.91 -2.85 -3.49
CA TRP A 91 -13.53 -1.63 -4.00
C TRP A 91 -12.49 -0.62 -4.49
N LYS A 92 -11.66 -0.13 -3.57
CA LYS A 92 -10.60 0.83 -3.84
C LYS A 92 -9.49 0.73 -2.79
N ALA A 93 -8.29 1.21 -3.13
CA ALA A 93 -7.24 1.56 -2.18
C ALA A 93 -7.12 3.08 -2.08
N GLY A 94 -6.53 3.55 -1.00
CA GLY A 94 -6.29 4.96 -0.77
C GLY A 94 -5.16 5.16 0.23
N ILE A 95 -4.59 6.35 0.27
CA ILE A 95 -3.69 6.79 1.33
C ILE A 95 -4.50 7.73 2.22
N TYR A 96 -4.63 7.38 3.51
CA TYR A 96 -5.43 8.14 4.46
C TYR A 96 -4.61 9.27 5.07
N ASN A 97 -4.58 10.42 4.38
CA ASN A 97 -3.80 11.60 4.73
C ASN A 97 -4.65 12.79 5.18
N LYS A 98 -5.52 12.58 6.14
CA LYS A 98 -6.40 13.65 6.66
C LYS A 98 -5.61 14.76 7.34
N PRO A 99 -6.15 16.00 7.42
CA PRO A 99 -5.44 17.17 7.95
C PRO A 99 -4.87 17.02 9.36
N PHE A 100 -5.47 16.17 10.20
CA PHE A 100 -4.99 15.90 11.56
C PHE A 100 -3.76 14.98 11.58
N LEU A 101 -3.54 14.18 10.51
CA LEU A 101 -2.37 13.32 10.34
C LEU A 101 -1.18 14.05 9.70
N ILE A 102 -1.34 15.32 9.32
CA ILE A 102 -0.35 16.06 8.56
C ILE A 102 0.31 17.12 9.44
N THR A 103 1.63 17.21 9.37
CA THR A 103 2.40 18.30 9.98
C THR A 103 2.02 19.63 9.33
N LYS A 104 1.51 20.57 10.14
CA LYS A 104 0.89 21.81 9.63
C LYS A 104 1.89 22.94 9.36
N LYS A 105 3.04 22.97 10.05
CA LYS A 105 3.99 24.08 10.05
C LYS A 105 5.44 23.60 10.02
N GLY A 106 6.35 24.53 9.71
CA GLY A 106 7.79 24.31 9.74
C GLY A 106 8.33 23.52 8.54
N ARG A 107 9.57 23.07 8.64
CA ARG A 107 10.33 22.38 7.59
C ARG A 107 9.60 21.13 7.04
N TYR A 108 8.88 20.42 7.91
CA TYR A 108 8.22 19.17 7.59
C TYR A 108 6.70 19.35 7.30
N LYS A 109 6.27 20.58 6.95
CA LYS A 109 4.88 20.83 6.54
C LYS A 109 4.48 19.90 5.41
N GLY A 110 3.34 19.22 5.56
CA GLY A 110 2.84 18.25 4.60
C GLY A 110 3.22 16.80 4.89
N TYR A 111 4.25 16.56 5.70
CA TYR A 111 4.67 15.22 6.11
C TYR A 111 3.68 14.60 7.11
N PRO A 112 3.70 13.25 7.27
CA PRO A 112 3.02 12.61 8.38
C PRO A 112 3.39 13.25 9.71
N PHE A 113 2.39 13.47 10.57
CA PHE A 113 2.60 14.08 11.88
C PHE A 113 3.03 13.02 12.88
N ARG A 114 4.33 12.95 13.10
CA ARG A 114 5.01 11.96 13.95
C ARG A 114 4.68 12.13 15.42
N SER A 115 4.61 11.00 16.14
CA SER A 115 4.56 11.01 17.61
C SER A 115 5.87 11.52 18.23
N PHE A 116 7.02 11.12 17.67
CA PHE A 116 8.34 11.52 18.16
C PHE A 116 9.26 12.00 17.03
N SER A 117 10.16 12.91 17.34
CA SER A 117 11.30 13.30 16.50
C SER A 117 12.46 13.79 17.37
N GLY A 118 13.67 13.26 17.10
CA GLY A 118 14.87 13.62 17.87
C GLY A 118 14.73 13.39 19.39
N GLY A 119 14.04 12.32 19.80
CA GLY A 119 13.80 12.02 21.21
C GLY A 119 12.70 12.85 21.89
N ARG A 120 12.06 13.79 21.16
CA ARG A 120 11.00 14.65 21.71
C ARG A 120 9.62 14.15 21.26
N PHE A 121 8.69 14.11 22.21
CA PHE A 121 7.27 13.84 21.91
C PHE A 121 6.65 15.06 21.22
N LEU A 122 6.04 14.86 20.06
CA LEU A 122 5.42 15.90 19.24
C LEU A 122 3.89 15.89 19.28
N GLY A 123 3.29 14.86 19.87
CA GLY A 123 1.85 14.72 19.97
C GLY A 123 1.15 14.27 18.68
N GLY A 124 1.91 13.82 17.69
CA GLY A 124 1.38 13.26 16.46
C GLY A 124 1.08 11.76 16.57
N TYR A 125 0.82 11.10 15.45
CA TYR A 125 0.30 9.74 15.39
C TYR A 125 1.31 8.74 14.85
N SER A 126 1.84 8.99 13.65
CA SER A 126 2.75 8.11 12.94
C SER A 126 3.63 8.90 11.99
N ASP A 127 4.76 8.34 11.59
CA ASP A 127 5.61 8.85 10.52
C ASP A 127 5.24 8.31 9.14
N HIS A 128 4.17 7.49 9.08
CA HIS A 128 3.55 7.05 7.84
C HIS A 128 2.06 7.40 7.81
N PHE A 129 1.52 7.57 6.60
CA PHE A 129 0.08 7.63 6.38
C PHE A 129 -0.49 6.21 6.23
N PRO A 130 -1.60 5.87 6.91
CA PRO A 130 -2.28 4.59 6.71
C PRO A 130 -2.78 4.41 5.27
N VAL A 131 -2.88 3.15 4.84
CA VAL A 131 -3.46 2.73 3.55
C VAL A 131 -4.72 1.92 3.76
#